data_6e6c2e5f2b6aef8fc7ea7e8371d5b037
#
_entry.id   6e6c2e5f2b6aef8fc7ea7e8371d5b037
#
_cell.length_a   1.000
_cell.length_b   1.000
_cell.length_c   1.000
_cell.angle_alpha   90.00
_cell.angle_beta   90.00
_cell.angle_gamma   90.00
#
_symmetry.space_group_name_H-M   'P 1'
#
loop_
_entity.id
_entity.type
_entity.pdbx_description
1 polymer ?
#
loop_
_entity_poly.entity_id
_entity_poly.type
_entity_poly.pdbx_seq_one_letter_code
_entity_poly.pdbx_strand_id
1 'polypeptide(L)'
;MEAIKRTLRDSAALRWLVLILISGITFGTYWFQDFFSGIKPLMITEMGITSSQFGTLIQWTTWANVFGMIIIGGIILDKWGIRLTGIIFGLLAVGGAALTALGAAGAFSSDVDSQLWTMMIGRLIFGSGLEIMCVIAMRTIVKWFKGYELALAMAINMGFGRLGSTLGQALSIDIGAGTVSPAVNFAATLICVGFLMFLIYMIFDVKLDRQSKGLANDGEDESFKFSDLIKLITNRSFLFIALLCVTFYSAVFPFMQYAPDLLINKFGFTYNLPENGDIILFGSKVLGNLSIYLGLFIFALAITLVPSNIKSKNGKIGSVIIILIIFVVFIYSLSDTLSLWLKNGPKTASLIPLGSILFTPIFGKIVDTKGRAASLMIMGALLLIFAHLTLSIFDNIILGYFGLLALGIAFSLVPAAMWPSVAKIVAENRLGTAYAVMFTIQNWGLNAFFKGIGWVLDKSNPTVVAEIETARANLEAQGLSKFEISNKLQEMQQVTHEIQAFDYTTPILMLVGLGVLAIFLAFMLKKADKKQGYGLELPSGAKSARDLEIENEANVQ
;
A
#
# COMPACT_ATOMS: atom_id res chain seq x y z
N MET A 1 -6.05 -13.81 47.87
CA MET A 1 -5.34 -13.63 46.60
C MET A 1 -6.12 -14.43 45.56
N GLU A 2 -6.99 -13.76 44.76
CA GLU A 2 -7.60 -14.41 43.60
C GLU A 2 -6.49 -14.78 42.62
N ALA A 3 -6.41 -16.05 42.25
CA ALA A 3 -5.48 -16.53 41.25
C ALA A 3 -5.79 -15.77 39.93
N ILE A 4 -4.88 -14.95 39.48
CA ILE A 4 -4.97 -14.26 38.19
C ILE A 4 -5.19 -15.34 37.12
N LYS A 5 -6.42 -15.45 36.62
CA LYS A 5 -6.76 -16.40 35.54
C LYS A 5 -5.97 -16.01 34.32
N ARG A 6 -4.93 -16.77 33.96
CA ARG A 6 -4.18 -16.60 32.72
C ARG A 6 -5.10 -16.84 31.52
N THR A 7 -5.10 -15.91 30.60
CA THR A 7 -5.82 -15.98 29.32
C THR A 7 -4.88 -16.38 28.19
N LEU A 8 -5.42 -16.75 27.03
CA LEU A 8 -4.60 -17.08 25.85
C LEU A 8 -3.67 -15.94 25.42
N ARG A 9 -4.09 -14.67 25.61
CA ARG A 9 -3.28 -13.50 25.28
C ARG A 9 -2.08 -13.29 26.20
N ASP A 10 -2.01 -13.96 27.35
CA ASP A 10 -0.85 -13.89 28.23
C ASP A 10 0.34 -14.73 27.71
N SER A 11 0.06 -15.67 26.78
CA SER A 11 1.09 -16.44 26.07
C SER A 11 1.66 -15.64 24.89
N ALA A 12 2.94 -15.29 24.95
CA ALA A 12 3.63 -14.62 23.84
C ALA A 12 3.55 -15.43 22.54
N ALA A 13 3.77 -16.76 22.60
CA ALA A 13 3.70 -17.61 21.41
C ALA A 13 2.33 -17.56 20.72
N LEU A 14 1.23 -17.54 21.47
CA LEU A 14 -0.11 -17.44 20.90
C LEU A 14 -0.40 -16.04 20.33
N ARG A 15 0.06 -14.97 20.98
CA ARG A 15 -0.07 -13.63 20.42
C ARG A 15 0.64 -13.52 19.08
N TRP A 16 1.87 -13.99 18.99
CA TRP A 16 2.63 -13.95 17.74
C TRP A 16 2.04 -14.85 16.66
N LEU A 17 1.52 -16.02 17.02
CA LEU A 17 0.79 -16.88 16.08
C LEU A 17 -0.44 -16.15 15.52
N VAL A 18 -1.23 -15.52 16.38
CA VAL A 18 -2.40 -14.72 15.96
C VAL A 18 -1.98 -13.58 15.05
N LEU A 19 -0.88 -12.91 15.35
CA LEU A 19 -0.35 -11.85 14.45
C LEU A 19 -0.02 -12.39 13.07
N ILE A 20 0.65 -13.54 12.97
CA ILE A 20 0.96 -14.16 11.67
C ILE A 20 -0.33 -14.50 10.91
N LEU A 21 -1.31 -15.11 11.59
CA LEU A 21 -2.59 -15.49 11.00
C LEU A 21 -3.36 -14.26 10.45
N ILE A 22 -3.38 -13.17 11.20
CA ILE A 22 -4.03 -11.92 10.76
C ILE A 22 -3.22 -11.21 9.69
N SER A 23 -1.90 -11.24 9.76
CA SER A 23 -1.04 -10.62 8.74
C SER A 23 -1.12 -11.34 7.39
N GLY A 24 -1.54 -12.60 7.35
CA GLY A 24 -1.75 -13.34 6.11
C GLY A 24 -2.84 -12.72 5.23
N ILE A 25 -3.97 -12.29 5.79
CA ILE A 25 -5.00 -11.61 5.00
C ILE A 25 -4.54 -10.21 4.55
N THR A 26 -3.84 -9.47 5.39
CA THR A 26 -3.24 -8.18 5.04
C THR A 26 -2.25 -8.33 3.88
N PHE A 27 -1.38 -9.33 3.94
CA PHE A 27 -0.44 -9.65 2.87
C PHE A 27 -1.14 -9.96 1.55
N GLY A 28 -2.13 -10.87 1.55
CA GLY A 28 -2.86 -11.27 0.36
C GLY A 28 -3.65 -10.13 -0.28
N THR A 29 -4.30 -9.29 0.54
CA THR A 29 -5.07 -8.14 0.04
C THR A 29 -4.18 -7.08 -0.62
N TYR A 30 -3.03 -6.75 -0.03
CA TYR A 30 -2.09 -5.80 -0.63
C TYR A 30 -1.37 -6.38 -1.86
N TRP A 31 -1.08 -7.67 -1.88
CA TRP A 31 -0.60 -8.33 -3.09
C TRP A 31 -1.61 -8.16 -4.23
N PHE A 32 -2.87 -8.53 -4.02
CA PHE A 32 -3.92 -8.44 -5.04
C PHE A 32 -4.23 -7.00 -5.45
N GLN A 33 -4.02 -6.04 -4.56
CA GLN A 33 -4.19 -4.63 -4.88
C GLN A 33 -3.14 -4.14 -5.88
N ASP A 34 -1.88 -4.53 -5.70
CA ASP A 34 -0.74 -3.87 -6.35
C ASP A 34 -0.05 -4.70 -7.44
N PHE A 35 -0.33 -6.03 -7.56
CA PHE A 35 0.32 -6.90 -8.54
C PHE A 35 0.04 -6.50 -10.00
N PHE A 36 -1.09 -5.86 -10.27
CA PHE A 36 -1.45 -5.41 -11.60
C PHE A 36 -0.43 -4.44 -12.20
N SER A 37 0.23 -3.64 -11.37
CA SER A 37 1.30 -2.74 -11.81
C SER A 37 2.44 -3.50 -12.50
N GLY A 38 2.80 -4.67 -11.98
CA GLY A 38 3.85 -5.53 -12.56
C GLY A 38 3.45 -6.16 -13.89
N ILE A 39 2.17 -6.39 -14.14
CA ILE A 39 1.68 -7.03 -15.36
C ILE A 39 0.99 -6.06 -16.34
N LYS A 40 1.02 -4.74 -16.10
CA LYS A 40 0.40 -3.76 -16.99
C LYS A 40 0.88 -3.89 -18.44
N PRO A 41 2.20 -3.97 -18.74
CA PRO A 41 2.65 -4.16 -20.12
C PRO A 41 2.08 -5.42 -20.76
N LEU A 42 2.01 -6.51 -20.00
CA LEU A 42 1.44 -7.78 -20.45
C LEU A 42 -0.06 -7.67 -20.75
N MET A 43 -0.83 -6.95 -19.93
CA MET A 43 -2.25 -6.71 -20.20
C MET A 43 -2.46 -5.91 -21.50
N ILE A 44 -1.60 -4.94 -21.80
CA ILE A 44 -1.62 -4.21 -23.06
C ILE A 44 -1.29 -5.14 -24.22
N THR A 45 -0.23 -5.95 -24.11
CA THR A 45 0.26 -6.78 -25.23
C THR A 45 -0.51 -8.09 -25.42
N GLU A 46 -1.03 -8.73 -24.35
CA GLU A 46 -1.79 -9.99 -24.42
C GLU A 46 -3.29 -9.74 -24.61
N MET A 47 -3.89 -8.90 -23.74
CA MET A 47 -5.34 -8.65 -23.77
C MET A 47 -5.73 -7.57 -24.80
N GLY A 48 -4.82 -6.68 -25.19
CA GLY A 48 -5.11 -5.58 -26.11
C GLY A 48 -5.87 -4.42 -25.47
N ILE A 49 -5.75 -4.24 -24.15
CA ILE A 49 -6.37 -3.11 -23.47
C ILE A 49 -5.50 -1.85 -23.58
N THR A 50 -6.13 -0.69 -23.50
CA THR A 50 -5.42 0.61 -23.46
C THR A 50 -4.98 0.95 -22.03
N SER A 51 -4.09 1.93 -21.87
CA SER A 51 -3.71 2.43 -20.54
C SER A 51 -4.89 3.07 -19.78
N SER A 52 -5.84 3.66 -20.50
CA SER A 52 -7.09 4.18 -19.94
C SER A 52 -7.99 3.06 -19.38
N GLN A 53 -8.10 1.94 -20.11
CA GLN A 53 -8.85 0.77 -19.67
C GLN A 53 -8.17 0.12 -18.45
N PHE A 54 -6.83 0.02 -18.44
CA PHE A 54 -6.08 -0.42 -17.27
C PHE A 54 -6.35 0.47 -16.06
N GLY A 55 -6.25 1.79 -16.23
CA GLY A 55 -6.55 2.75 -15.16
C GLY A 55 -7.99 2.62 -14.64
N THR A 56 -8.95 2.37 -15.53
CA THR A 56 -10.34 2.10 -15.15
C THR A 56 -10.46 0.82 -14.32
N LEU A 57 -9.79 -0.26 -14.72
CA LEU A 57 -9.77 -1.52 -13.95
C LEU A 57 -9.25 -1.29 -12.52
N ILE A 58 -8.16 -0.55 -12.35
CA ILE A 58 -7.63 -0.24 -11.03
C ILE A 58 -8.57 0.68 -10.25
N GLN A 59 -9.16 1.69 -10.90
CA GLN A 59 -10.12 2.62 -10.32
C GLN A 59 -11.31 1.89 -9.68
N TRP A 60 -11.80 0.80 -10.27
CA TRP A 60 -12.99 0.08 -9.78
C TRP A 60 -12.83 -0.46 -8.36
N THR A 61 -11.63 -0.69 -7.88
CA THR A 61 -11.38 -1.08 -6.48
C THR A 61 -11.82 -0.01 -5.48
N THR A 62 -11.82 1.26 -5.87
CA THR A 62 -12.09 2.39 -4.98
C THR A 62 -13.56 2.81 -4.94
N TRP A 63 -14.38 2.40 -5.92
CA TRP A 63 -15.75 2.91 -6.05
C TRP A 63 -16.63 2.71 -4.82
N ALA A 64 -16.61 1.54 -4.20
CA ALA A 64 -17.39 1.29 -2.99
C ALA A 64 -17.00 2.26 -1.86
N ASN A 65 -15.71 2.54 -1.72
CA ASN A 65 -15.15 3.42 -0.69
C ASN A 65 -15.42 4.90 -0.99
N VAL A 66 -15.50 5.28 -2.27
CA VAL A 66 -15.97 6.62 -2.70
C VAL A 66 -17.38 6.92 -2.15
N PHE A 67 -18.24 5.91 -2.09
CA PHE A 67 -19.59 6.01 -1.53
C PHE A 67 -19.66 5.67 -0.03
N GLY A 68 -18.54 5.63 0.67
CA GLY A 68 -18.51 5.51 2.14
C GLY A 68 -18.61 4.07 2.66
N MET A 69 -18.29 3.05 1.87
CA MET A 69 -18.30 1.65 2.31
C MET A 69 -17.47 1.44 3.59
N ILE A 70 -16.37 2.16 3.76
CA ILE A 70 -15.53 2.10 4.96
C ILE A 70 -16.31 2.55 6.20
N ILE A 71 -17.12 3.60 6.08
CA ILE A 71 -17.98 4.11 7.19
C ILE A 71 -19.03 3.05 7.53
N ILE A 72 -19.70 2.51 6.51
CA ILE A 72 -20.69 1.44 6.67
C ILE A 72 -20.07 0.21 7.33
N GLY A 73 -18.91 -0.22 6.84
CA GLY A 73 -18.18 -1.36 7.39
C GLY A 73 -17.71 -1.14 8.83
N GLY A 74 -17.32 0.08 9.19
CA GLY A 74 -17.00 0.45 10.57
C GLY A 74 -18.22 0.32 11.49
N ILE A 75 -19.39 0.81 11.08
CA ILE A 75 -20.65 0.67 11.83
C ILE A 75 -21.04 -0.81 11.98
N ILE A 76 -20.89 -1.60 10.92
CA ILE A 76 -21.14 -3.04 10.95
C ILE A 76 -20.17 -3.72 11.92
N LEU A 77 -18.89 -3.35 11.90
CA LEU A 77 -17.85 -3.89 12.77
C LEU A 77 -18.15 -3.59 14.26
N ASP A 78 -18.65 -2.41 14.57
CA ASP A 78 -19.02 -2.04 15.94
C ASP A 78 -20.25 -2.83 16.42
N LYS A 79 -21.24 -3.06 15.54
CA LYS A 79 -22.45 -3.82 15.87
C LYS A 79 -22.26 -5.33 15.93
N TRP A 80 -21.54 -5.89 14.97
CA TRP A 80 -21.45 -7.35 14.77
C TRP A 80 -20.11 -7.94 15.23
N GLY A 81 -19.16 -7.07 15.58
CA GLY A 81 -17.83 -7.46 16.05
C GLY A 81 -16.93 -8.01 14.94
N ILE A 82 -15.69 -8.31 15.33
CA ILE A 82 -14.60 -8.68 14.43
C ILE A 82 -14.92 -9.93 13.59
N ARG A 83 -15.55 -10.94 14.18
CA ARG A 83 -15.74 -12.26 13.55
C ARG A 83 -16.74 -12.21 12.40
N LEU A 84 -17.98 -11.81 12.67
CA LEU A 84 -19.03 -11.80 11.64
C LEU A 84 -18.72 -10.80 10.54
N THR A 85 -18.26 -9.61 10.90
CA THR A 85 -17.83 -8.61 9.92
C THR A 85 -16.67 -9.14 9.10
N GLY A 86 -15.67 -9.79 9.72
CA GLY A 86 -14.54 -10.38 9.00
C GLY A 86 -14.92 -11.50 8.04
N ILE A 87 -15.93 -12.32 8.38
CA ILE A 87 -16.45 -13.33 7.44
C ILE A 87 -17.07 -12.64 6.22
N ILE A 88 -17.96 -11.67 6.42
CA ILE A 88 -18.70 -11.02 5.34
C ILE A 88 -17.74 -10.28 4.40
N PHE A 89 -16.89 -9.41 4.93
CA PHE A 89 -15.97 -8.60 4.12
C PHE A 89 -14.79 -9.42 3.58
N GLY A 90 -14.37 -10.47 4.30
CA GLY A 90 -13.41 -11.44 3.79
C GLY A 90 -13.97 -12.24 2.61
N LEU A 91 -15.24 -12.68 2.67
CA LEU A 91 -15.91 -13.32 1.53
C LEU A 91 -16.09 -12.37 0.36
N LEU A 92 -16.36 -11.08 0.58
CA LEU A 92 -16.38 -10.09 -0.50
C LEU A 92 -14.99 -9.95 -1.14
N ALA A 93 -13.92 -9.88 -0.34
CA ALA A 93 -12.56 -9.80 -0.87
C ALA A 93 -12.19 -11.05 -1.69
N VAL A 94 -12.46 -12.24 -1.18
CA VAL A 94 -12.21 -13.53 -1.87
C VAL A 94 -13.08 -13.66 -3.12
N GLY A 95 -14.38 -13.40 -3.01
CA GLY A 95 -15.32 -13.50 -4.13
C GLY A 95 -14.99 -12.53 -5.25
N GLY A 96 -14.62 -11.28 -4.90
CA GLY A 96 -14.19 -10.28 -5.86
C GLY A 96 -12.88 -10.67 -6.56
N ALA A 97 -11.91 -11.19 -5.82
CA ALA A 97 -10.66 -11.69 -6.39
C ALA A 97 -10.89 -12.89 -7.32
N ALA A 98 -11.74 -13.84 -6.91
CA ALA A 98 -12.12 -15.00 -7.72
C ALA A 98 -12.82 -14.56 -9.01
N LEU A 99 -13.77 -13.62 -8.94
CA LEU A 99 -14.45 -13.08 -10.12
C LEU A 99 -13.48 -12.37 -11.07
N THR A 100 -12.52 -11.61 -10.52
CA THR A 100 -11.44 -10.99 -11.32
C THR A 100 -10.60 -12.05 -12.03
N ALA A 101 -10.28 -13.15 -11.36
CA ALA A 101 -9.51 -14.26 -11.93
C ALA A 101 -10.28 -15.00 -13.02
N LEU A 102 -11.58 -15.24 -12.83
CA LEU A 102 -12.47 -15.82 -13.85
C LEU A 102 -12.59 -14.91 -15.08
N GLY A 103 -12.66 -13.59 -14.88
CA GLY A 103 -12.64 -12.61 -15.96
C GLY A 103 -11.35 -12.67 -16.77
N ALA A 104 -10.18 -12.67 -16.07
CA ALA A 104 -8.88 -12.77 -16.72
C ALA A 104 -8.67 -14.10 -17.46
N ALA A 105 -9.29 -15.18 -17.00
CA ALA A 105 -9.27 -16.48 -17.65
C ALA A 105 -10.24 -16.58 -18.85
N GLY A 106 -11.10 -15.59 -19.08
CA GLY A 106 -12.12 -15.65 -20.12
C GLY A 106 -13.22 -16.69 -19.86
N ALA A 107 -13.47 -17.01 -18.59
CA ALA A 107 -14.40 -18.09 -18.22
C ALA A 107 -15.85 -17.86 -18.69
N PHE A 108 -16.25 -16.60 -18.87
CA PHE A 108 -17.60 -16.22 -19.31
C PHE A 108 -17.67 -15.78 -20.78
N SER A 109 -16.57 -15.28 -21.32
CA SER A 109 -16.48 -14.80 -22.71
C SER A 109 -15.02 -14.70 -23.14
N SER A 110 -14.75 -14.96 -24.42
CA SER A 110 -13.45 -14.73 -25.05
C SER A 110 -13.27 -13.27 -25.52
N ASP A 111 -14.37 -12.49 -25.53
CA ASP A 111 -14.34 -11.07 -25.87
C ASP A 111 -13.63 -10.25 -24.79
N VAL A 112 -12.70 -9.40 -25.21
CA VAL A 112 -11.84 -8.62 -24.29
C VAL A 112 -12.64 -7.64 -23.43
N ASP A 113 -13.62 -6.96 -24.02
CA ASP A 113 -14.45 -6.01 -23.26
C ASP A 113 -15.26 -6.71 -22.18
N SER A 114 -15.85 -7.89 -22.49
CA SER A 114 -16.56 -8.71 -21.52
C SER A 114 -15.65 -9.23 -20.41
N GLN A 115 -14.41 -9.65 -20.74
CA GLN A 115 -13.40 -10.04 -19.76
C GLN A 115 -13.06 -8.87 -18.84
N LEU A 116 -12.80 -7.70 -19.42
CA LEU A 116 -12.47 -6.50 -18.68
C LEU A 116 -13.61 -6.05 -17.75
N TRP A 117 -14.86 -6.07 -18.23
CA TRP A 117 -16.03 -5.78 -17.39
C TRP A 117 -16.15 -6.76 -16.22
N THR A 118 -15.96 -8.05 -16.45
CA THR A 118 -15.97 -9.06 -15.38
C THR A 118 -14.89 -8.80 -14.35
N MET A 119 -13.68 -8.47 -14.80
CA MET A 119 -12.57 -8.10 -13.91
C MET A 119 -12.88 -6.83 -13.11
N MET A 120 -13.48 -5.80 -13.74
CA MET A 120 -13.86 -4.55 -13.06
C MET A 120 -14.90 -4.81 -11.97
N ILE A 121 -15.93 -5.59 -12.23
CA ILE A 121 -16.94 -5.96 -11.21
C ILE A 121 -16.26 -6.75 -10.07
N GLY A 122 -15.37 -7.67 -10.40
CA GLY A 122 -14.57 -8.38 -9.41
C GLY A 122 -13.74 -7.44 -8.53
N ARG A 123 -13.10 -6.44 -9.15
CA ARG A 123 -12.32 -5.39 -8.44
C ARG A 123 -13.19 -4.52 -7.53
N LEU A 124 -14.41 -4.17 -7.94
CA LEU A 124 -15.37 -3.45 -7.11
C LEU A 124 -15.73 -4.24 -5.84
N ILE A 125 -16.06 -5.52 -6.02
CA ILE A 125 -16.42 -6.41 -4.91
C ILE A 125 -15.22 -6.63 -3.98
N PHE A 126 -14.03 -6.85 -4.52
CA PHE A 126 -12.78 -6.96 -3.78
C PHE A 126 -12.51 -5.70 -2.96
N GLY A 127 -12.61 -4.51 -3.59
CA GLY A 127 -12.37 -3.23 -2.94
C GLY A 127 -13.34 -2.93 -1.80
N SER A 128 -14.58 -3.45 -1.90
CA SER A 128 -15.56 -3.36 -0.81
C SER A 128 -15.11 -4.14 0.44
N GLY A 129 -14.34 -5.22 0.27
CA GLY A 129 -13.79 -6.02 1.36
C GLY A 129 -12.44 -5.53 1.89
N LEU A 130 -11.58 -5.04 1.00
CA LEU A 130 -10.18 -4.71 1.27
C LEU A 130 -9.98 -3.83 2.50
N GLU A 131 -10.53 -2.63 2.48
CA GLU A 131 -10.27 -1.62 3.51
C GLU A 131 -10.82 -2.04 4.88
N ILE A 132 -11.97 -2.70 4.89
CA ILE A 132 -12.61 -3.16 6.11
C ILE A 132 -11.83 -4.33 6.72
N MET A 133 -11.28 -5.22 5.90
CA MET A 133 -10.38 -6.28 6.39
C MET A 133 -9.10 -5.72 7.01
N CYS A 134 -8.56 -4.61 6.49
CA CYS A 134 -7.44 -3.91 7.12
C CYS A 134 -7.82 -3.32 8.49
N VAL A 135 -9.00 -2.72 8.62
CA VAL A 135 -9.51 -2.21 9.91
C VAL A 135 -9.72 -3.35 10.90
N ILE A 136 -10.29 -4.48 10.46
CA ILE A 136 -10.46 -5.69 11.27
C ILE A 136 -9.14 -6.24 11.76
N ALA A 137 -8.11 -6.28 10.91
CA ALA A 137 -6.78 -6.73 11.29
C ALA A 137 -6.20 -5.84 12.40
N MET A 138 -6.29 -4.52 12.26
CA MET A 138 -5.82 -3.57 13.27
C MET A 138 -6.60 -3.72 14.60
N ARG A 139 -7.92 -3.84 14.55
CA ARG A 139 -8.75 -4.03 15.75
C ARG A 139 -8.45 -5.36 16.45
N THR A 140 -8.18 -6.41 15.70
CA THR A 140 -7.73 -7.71 16.22
C THR A 140 -6.40 -7.59 16.95
N ILE A 141 -5.43 -6.88 16.36
CA ILE A 141 -4.12 -6.66 16.97
C ILE A 141 -4.26 -5.88 18.29
N VAL A 142 -5.10 -4.84 18.31
CA VAL A 142 -5.40 -4.11 19.56
C VAL A 142 -5.97 -5.06 20.62
N LYS A 143 -6.95 -5.89 20.27
CA LYS A 143 -7.59 -6.85 21.19
C LYS A 143 -6.58 -7.80 21.82
N TRP A 144 -5.62 -8.31 21.04
CA TRP A 144 -4.66 -9.32 21.49
C TRP A 144 -3.40 -8.75 22.13
N PHE A 145 -2.96 -7.55 21.72
CA PHE A 145 -1.68 -6.95 22.12
C PHE A 145 -1.80 -5.74 23.05
N LYS A 146 -3.03 -5.27 23.38
CA LYS A 146 -3.21 -4.17 24.35
C LYS A 146 -2.64 -4.59 25.72
N GLY A 147 -1.65 -3.81 26.19
CA GLY A 147 -0.90 -4.13 27.42
C GLY A 147 0.36 -4.97 27.21
N TYR A 148 0.68 -5.29 25.98
CA TYR A 148 1.89 -6.00 25.54
C TYR A 148 2.61 -5.22 24.42
N GLU A 149 3.19 -5.90 23.43
CA GLU A 149 3.99 -5.30 22.34
C GLU A 149 3.09 -4.73 21.20
N LEU A 150 2.08 -3.92 21.52
CA LEU A 150 1.07 -3.47 20.56
C LEU A 150 1.66 -2.70 19.36
N ALA A 151 2.53 -1.73 19.61
CA ALA A 151 3.12 -0.92 18.54
C ALA A 151 3.97 -1.77 17.59
N LEU A 152 4.70 -2.74 18.14
CA LEU A 152 5.50 -3.69 17.36
C LEU A 152 4.61 -4.60 16.50
N ALA A 153 3.53 -5.14 17.07
CA ALA A 153 2.60 -5.99 16.34
C ALA A 153 1.93 -5.23 15.18
N MET A 154 1.53 -3.97 15.40
CA MET A 154 0.98 -3.11 14.36
C MET A 154 2.00 -2.84 13.25
N ALA A 155 3.25 -2.53 13.60
CA ALA A 155 4.32 -2.28 12.64
C ALA A 155 4.61 -3.50 11.78
N ILE A 156 4.64 -4.70 12.37
CA ILE A 156 4.85 -5.96 11.65
C ILE A 156 3.68 -6.25 10.70
N ASN A 157 2.44 -6.09 11.13
CA ASN A 157 1.28 -6.27 10.25
C ASN A 157 1.31 -5.32 9.04
N MET A 158 1.62 -4.04 9.26
CA MET A 158 1.80 -3.09 8.17
C MET A 158 2.97 -3.48 7.26
N GLY A 159 4.06 -3.99 7.83
CA GLY A 159 5.20 -4.53 7.08
C GLY A 159 4.81 -5.69 6.17
N PHE A 160 3.95 -6.61 6.63
CA PHE A 160 3.41 -7.69 5.79
C PHE A 160 2.54 -7.16 4.64
N GLY A 161 1.76 -6.12 4.85
CA GLY A 161 1.03 -5.45 3.77
C GLY A 161 1.99 -4.86 2.71
N ARG A 162 3.03 -4.13 3.15
CA ARG A 162 4.04 -3.58 2.24
C ARG A 162 4.84 -4.66 1.51
N LEU A 163 5.13 -5.77 2.19
CA LEU A 163 5.76 -6.94 1.56
C LEU A 163 4.84 -7.55 0.49
N GLY A 164 3.53 -7.63 0.74
CA GLY A 164 2.54 -8.04 -0.25
C GLY A 164 2.57 -7.17 -1.51
N SER A 165 2.54 -5.84 -1.35
CA SER A 165 2.69 -4.89 -2.46
C SER A 165 4.00 -5.08 -3.22
N THR A 166 5.12 -5.19 -2.49
CA THR A 166 6.46 -5.37 -3.07
C THR A 166 6.54 -6.62 -3.93
N LEU A 167 6.15 -7.76 -3.37
CA LEU A 167 6.21 -9.05 -4.05
C LEU A 167 5.18 -9.15 -5.19
N GLY A 168 4.00 -8.54 -5.00
CA GLY A 168 2.99 -8.45 -6.04
C GLY A 168 3.53 -7.73 -7.29
N GLN A 169 4.18 -6.59 -7.12
CA GLN A 169 4.81 -5.87 -8.23
C GLN A 169 5.98 -6.63 -8.85
N ALA A 170 6.84 -7.21 -8.02
CA ALA A 170 8.13 -7.76 -8.45
C ALA A 170 8.05 -9.15 -9.09
N LEU A 171 7.13 -10.02 -8.62
CA LEU A 171 7.11 -11.44 -8.97
C LEU A 171 5.93 -11.85 -9.86
N SER A 172 4.97 -10.96 -10.13
CA SER A 172 3.75 -11.34 -10.87
C SER A 172 4.04 -11.82 -12.29
N ILE A 173 5.07 -11.28 -12.96
CA ILE A 173 5.50 -11.75 -14.28
C ILE A 173 6.09 -13.15 -14.19
N ASP A 174 6.98 -13.36 -13.22
CA ASP A 174 7.66 -14.64 -13.02
C ASP A 174 6.64 -15.75 -12.73
N ILE A 175 5.62 -15.44 -11.91
CA ILE A 175 4.53 -16.34 -11.54
C ILE A 175 3.58 -16.58 -12.72
N GLY A 176 3.24 -15.52 -13.46
CA GLY A 176 2.36 -15.59 -14.63
C GLY A 176 2.98 -16.29 -15.83
N ALA A 177 4.30 -16.58 -15.78
CA ALA A 177 5.04 -17.18 -16.90
C ALA A 177 4.79 -16.45 -18.23
N GLY A 178 4.69 -15.13 -18.19
CA GLY A 178 4.44 -14.29 -19.36
C GLY A 178 2.98 -14.22 -19.81
N THR A 179 2.02 -14.62 -18.97
CA THR A 179 0.58 -14.55 -19.24
C THR A 179 -0.21 -13.92 -18.09
N VAL A 180 -1.31 -13.24 -18.42
CA VAL A 180 -2.12 -12.48 -17.44
C VAL A 180 -2.88 -13.41 -16.50
N SER A 181 -3.56 -14.40 -17.03
CA SER A 181 -4.49 -15.25 -16.27
C SER A 181 -3.83 -15.99 -15.09
N PRO A 182 -2.66 -16.67 -15.23
CA PRO A 182 -2.00 -17.33 -14.11
C PRO A 182 -1.55 -16.35 -13.02
N ALA A 183 -1.09 -15.12 -13.38
CA ALA A 183 -0.72 -14.11 -12.41
C ALA A 183 -1.92 -13.68 -11.55
N VAL A 184 -3.08 -13.44 -12.18
CA VAL A 184 -4.32 -13.06 -11.49
C VAL A 184 -4.84 -14.23 -10.62
N ASN A 185 -4.81 -15.46 -11.13
CA ASN A 185 -5.22 -16.66 -10.38
C ASN A 185 -4.36 -16.87 -9.13
N PHE A 186 -3.05 -16.70 -9.24
CA PHE A 186 -2.16 -16.81 -8.10
C PHE A 186 -2.46 -15.74 -7.05
N ALA A 187 -2.62 -14.49 -7.46
CA ALA A 187 -2.96 -13.40 -6.56
C ALA A 187 -4.30 -13.62 -5.84
N ALA A 188 -5.32 -14.14 -6.55
CA ALA A 188 -6.60 -14.52 -5.96
C ALA A 188 -6.45 -15.69 -4.97
N THR A 189 -5.61 -16.67 -5.28
CA THR A 189 -5.31 -17.78 -4.38
C THR A 189 -4.68 -17.31 -3.08
N LEU A 190 -3.78 -16.32 -3.12
CA LEU A 190 -3.17 -15.76 -1.90
C LEU A 190 -4.20 -15.10 -0.98
N ILE A 191 -5.23 -14.43 -1.51
CA ILE A 191 -6.32 -13.91 -0.69
C ILE A 191 -7.12 -15.04 -0.05
N CYS A 192 -7.41 -16.12 -0.80
CA CYS A 192 -8.08 -17.29 -0.25
C CYS A 192 -7.29 -17.88 0.91
N VAL A 193 -5.97 -18.04 0.76
CA VAL A 193 -5.08 -18.52 1.83
C VAL A 193 -5.10 -17.57 3.03
N GLY A 194 -4.98 -16.27 2.80
CA GLY A 194 -5.06 -15.25 3.86
C GLY A 194 -6.41 -15.29 4.59
N PHE A 195 -7.51 -15.47 3.89
CA PHE A 195 -8.84 -15.62 4.48
C PHE A 195 -8.97 -16.92 5.30
N LEU A 196 -8.42 -18.04 4.81
CA LEU A 196 -8.35 -19.27 5.60
C LEU A 196 -7.54 -19.08 6.89
N MET A 197 -6.43 -18.36 6.83
CA MET A 197 -5.66 -17.98 8.03
C MET A 197 -6.51 -17.15 9.00
N PHE A 198 -7.33 -16.21 8.51
CA PHE A 198 -8.28 -15.46 9.33
C PHE A 198 -9.33 -16.38 9.98
N LEU A 199 -9.88 -17.35 9.25
CA LEU A 199 -10.83 -18.31 9.80
C LEU A 199 -10.20 -19.18 10.91
N ILE A 200 -8.93 -19.58 10.76
CA ILE A 200 -8.16 -20.27 11.80
C ILE A 200 -7.98 -19.37 13.03
N TYR A 201 -7.63 -18.09 12.81
CA TYR A 201 -7.55 -17.11 13.89
C TYR A 201 -8.84 -17.06 14.73
N MET A 202 -10.02 -17.10 14.10
CA MET A 202 -11.30 -17.03 14.80
C MET A 202 -11.48 -18.12 15.86
N ILE A 203 -10.86 -19.29 15.68
CA ILE A 203 -10.88 -20.38 16.69
C ILE A 203 -10.24 -19.91 17.99
N PHE A 204 -9.09 -19.21 17.90
CA PHE A 204 -8.39 -18.64 19.05
C PHE A 204 -9.18 -17.47 19.67
N ASP A 205 -9.81 -16.64 18.84
CA ASP A 205 -10.60 -15.51 19.28
C ASP A 205 -11.85 -15.93 20.08
N VAL A 206 -12.55 -16.98 19.63
CA VAL A 206 -13.69 -17.56 20.38
C VAL A 206 -13.25 -18.10 21.73
N LYS A 207 -12.07 -18.78 21.79
CA LYS A 207 -11.54 -19.31 23.05
C LYS A 207 -11.14 -18.18 24.01
N LEU A 208 -10.54 -17.10 23.50
CA LEU A 208 -10.20 -15.92 24.29
C LEU A 208 -11.45 -15.28 24.92
N ASP A 209 -12.50 -15.04 24.12
CA ASP A 209 -13.74 -14.43 24.63
C ASP A 209 -14.42 -15.28 25.71
N ARG A 210 -14.38 -16.61 25.56
CA ARG A 210 -14.90 -17.52 26.61
C ARG A 210 -14.12 -17.40 27.94
N GLN A 211 -12.81 -17.13 27.87
CA GLN A 211 -11.97 -16.93 29.06
C GLN A 211 -12.18 -15.55 29.69
N SER A 212 -12.49 -14.54 28.86
CA SER A 212 -12.68 -13.15 29.28
C SER A 212 -14.11 -12.85 29.76
N LYS A 213 -15.09 -13.74 29.53
CA LYS A 213 -16.45 -13.59 30.02
C LYS A 213 -16.44 -13.58 31.56
N GLY A 214 -16.58 -12.39 32.14
CA GLY A 214 -16.54 -12.12 33.58
C GLY A 214 -15.42 -11.15 34.01
N LEU A 215 -14.53 -10.74 33.11
CA LEU A 215 -13.42 -9.81 33.39
C LEU A 215 -13.54 -8.46 32.65
N ALA A 216 -14.46 -8.32 31.71
CA ALA A 216 -14.60 -7.11 30.91
C ALA A 216 -15.74 -6.23 31.45
N ASN A 217 -15.39 -5.08 32.01
CA ASN A 217 -16.19 -3.87 31.83
C ASN A 217 -15.92 -3.43 30.39
N ASP A 218 -16.81 -3.76 29.47
CA ASP A 218 -16.83 -3.16 28.13
C ASP A 218 -17.11 -1.67 28.33
N GLY A 219 -16.09 -0.84 28.20
CA GLY A 219 -16.29 0.58 28.02
C GLY A 219 -17.20 0.74 26.81
N GLU A 220 -18.33 1.44 26.98
CA GLU A 220 -19.26 1.77 25.92
C GLU A 220 -18.47 2.49 24.80
N ASP A 221 -18.14 1.79 23.72
CA ASP A 221 -17.73 2.41 22.46
C ASP A 221 -18.93 3.24 21.99
N GLU A 222 -18.83 4.57 22.12
CA GLU A 222 -19.89 5.47 21.65
C GLU A 222 -20.16 5.19 20.16
N SER A 223 -21.40 4.80 19.86
CA SER A 223 -21.85 4.53 18.49
C SER A 223 -21.65 5.78 17.61
N PHE A 224 -21.27 5.56 16.35
CA PHE A 224 -21.16 6.58 15.33
C PHE A 224 -22.38 7.52 15.32
N LYS A 225 -22.15 8.84 15.42
CA LYS A 225 -23.19 9.88 15.31
C LYS A 225 -22.92 10.75 14.07
N PHE A 226 -23.92 10.89 13.22
CA PHE A 226 -23.80 11.74 12.02
C PHE A 226 -23.43 13.20 12.33
N SER A 227 -23.84 13.70 13.51
CA SER A 227 -23.45 15.03 14.01
C SER A 227 -21.94 15.20 14.18
N ASP A 228 -21.22 14.11 14.46
CA ASP A 228 -19.76 14.16 14.63
C ASP A 228 -19.04 14.30 13.30
N LEU A 229 -19.61 13.77 12.23
CA LEU A 229 -19.13 13.99 10.86
C LEU A 229 -19.12 15.49 10.50
N ILE A 230 -20.22 16.20 10.78
CA ILE A 230 -20.32 17.63 10.49
C ILE A 230 -19.27 18.43 11.30
N LYS A 231 -19.08 18.08 12.58
CA LYS A 231 -18.07 18.73 13.44
C LYS A 231 -16.63 18.51 12.92
N LEU A 232 -16.36 17.32 12.38
CA LEU A 232 -15.03 17.02 11.79
C LEU A 232 -14.79 17.85 10.52
N ILE A 233 -15.74 17.89 9.60
CA ILE A 233 -15.59 18.60 8.31
C ILE A 233 -15.50 20.12 8.52
N THR A 234 -16.11 20.67 9.57
CA THR A 234 -16.05 22.08 9.92
C THR A 234 -14.76 22.48 10.66
N ASN A 235 -14.01 21.50 11.18
CA ASN A 235 -12.71 21.76 11.82
C ASN A 235 -11.63 22.02 10.75
N ARG A 236 -11.06 23.22 10.75
CA ARG A 236 -10.07 23.65 9.74
C ARG A 236 -8.83 22.77 9.70
N SER A 237 -8.25 22.41 10.85
CA SER A 237 -7.08 21.55 10.90
C SER A 237 -7.39 20.15 10.38
N PHE A 238 -8.57 19.61 10.73
CA PHE A 238 -9.02 18.32 10.16
C PHE A 238 -9.25 18.39 8.66
N LEU A 239 -9.88 19.44 8.16
CA LEU A 239 -10.10 19.62 6.72
C LEU A 239 -8.77 19.69 5.95
N PHE A 240 -7.81 20.48 6.44
CA PHE A 240 -6.52 20.59 5.75
C PHE A 240 -5.72 19.30 5.78
N ILE A 241 -5.74 18.53 6.88
CA ILE A 241 -5.04 17.24 6.92
C ILE A 241 -5.74 16.19 6.05
N ALA A 242 -7.07 16.20 5.96
CA ALA A 242 -7.83 15.31 5.07
C ALA A 242 -7.55 15.63 3.59
N LEU A 243 -7.54 16.90 3.20
CA LEU A 243 -7.18 17.32 1.84
C LEU A 243 -5.72 17.03 1.52
N LEU A 244 -4.80 17.19 2.47
CA LEU A 244 -3.40 16.79 2.32
C LEU A 244 -3.28 15.27 2.11
N CYS A 245 -4.06 14.48 2.83
CA CYS A 245 -4.15 13.04 2.64
C CYS A 245 -4.53 12.69 1.19
N VAL A 246 -5.58 13.31 0.67
CA VAL A 246 -6.01 13.12 -0.73
C VAL A 246 -4.88 13.43 -1.70
N THR A 247 -4.31 14.64 -1.62
CA THR A 247 -3.30 15.10 -2.59
C THR A 247 -2.05 14.23 -2.55
N PHE A 248 -1.60 13.85 -1.36
CA PHE A 248 -0.42 13.02 -1.19
C PHE A 248 -0.64 11.59 -1.73
N TYR A 249 -1.69 10.91 -1.27
CA TYR A 249 -1.92 9.53 -1.68
C TYR A 249 -2.33 9.40 -3.14
N SER A 250 -3.03 10.39 -3.70
CA SER A 250 -3.36 10.43 -5.13
C SER A 250 -2.14 10.63 -6.04
N ALA A 251 -1.05 11.16 -5.51
CA ALA A 251 0.20 11.26 -6.24
C ALA A 251 1.08 10.01 -6.09
N VAL A 252 0.94 9.24 -5.00
CA VAL A 252 1.79 8.08 -4.73
C VAL A 252 1.19 6.77 -5.27
N PHE A 253 -0.02 6.40 -4.84
CA PHE A 253 -0.59 5.10 -5.21
C PHE A 253 -0.89 4.96 -6.71
N PRO A 254 -1.53 5.93 -7.38
CA PRO A 254 -1.69 5.86 -8.82
C PRO A 254 -0.35 5.80 -9.56
N PHE A 255 0.65 6.60 -9.16
CA PHE A 255 1.99 6.49 -9.72
C PHE A 255 2.55 5.07 -9.63
N MET A 256 2.44 4.42 -8.45
CA MET A 256 2.95 3.05 -8.24
C MET A 256 2.34 2.03 -9.20
N GLN A 257 1.09 2.22 -9.65
CA GLN A 257 0.44 1.33 -10.61
C GLN A 257 1.02 1.46 -12.03
N TYR A 258 1.66 2.57 -12.35
CA TYR A 258 2.28 2.83 -13.65
C TYR A 258 3.81 2.84 -13.60
N ALA A 259 4.42 2.80 -12.42
CA ALA A 259 5.86 2.92 -12.24
C ALA A 259 6.69 1.86 -13.00
N PRO A 260 6.34 0.56 -13.00
CA PRO A 260 7.07 -0.42 -13.80
C PRO A 260 7.09 -0.09 -15.28
N ASP A 261 5.93 0.26 -15.84
CA ASP A 261 5.76 0.59 -17.25
C ASP A 261 6.46 1.92 -17.63
N LEU A 262 6.42 2.91 -16.74
CA LEU A 262 7.19 4.14 -16.90
C LEU A 262 8.70 3.85 -17.00
N LEU A 263 9.22 3.00 -16.11
CA LEU A 263 10.66 2.67 -16.11
C LEU A 263 11.07 1.98 -17.39
N ILE A 264 10.22 1.12 -17.93
CA ILE A 264 10.45 0.44 -19.21
C ILE A 264 10.45 1.44 -20.36
N ASN A 265 9.39 2.23 -20.50
CA ASN A 265 9.20 3.11 -21.64
C ASN A 265 10.14 4.32 -21.62
N LYS A 266 10.40 4.91 -20.44
CA LYS A 266 11.19 6.15 -20.35
C LYS A 266 12.68 5.89 -20.21
N PHE A 267 13.08 4.90 -19.40
CA PHE A 267 14.50 4.64 -19.07
C PHE A 267 15.06 3.40 -19.75
N GLY A 268 14.28 2.72 -20.60
CA GLY A 268 14.70 1.52 -21.31
C GLY A 268 14.97 0.32 -20.39
N PHE A 269 14.27 0.22 -19.26
CA PHE A 269 14.40 -0.93 -18.38
C PHE A 269 13.81 -2.18 -19.04
N THR A 270 14.33 -3.33 -18.69
CA THR A 270 13.80 -4.61 -19.17
C THR A 270 12.47 -4.93 -18.48
N TYR A 271 11.58 -5.61 -19.19
CA TYR A 271 10.37 -6.18 -18.61
C TYR A 271 10.66 -7.56 -18.03
N ASN A 272 11.28 -8.44 -18.82
CA ASN A 272 11.75 -9.74 -18.38
C ASN A 272 13.21 -9.67 -17.93
N LEU A 273 13.59 -10.49 -16.95
CA LEU A 273 15.00 -10.65 -16.61
C LEU A 273 15.72 -11.50 -17.67
N PRO A 274 17.00 -11.23 -17.95
CA PRO A 274 17.84 -12.16 -18.71
C PRO A 274 18.03 -13.47 -17.92
N GLU A 275 18.41 -14.56 -18.60
CA GLU A 275 18.56 -15.90 -18.01
C GLU A 275 19.44 -15.96 -16.75
N ASN A 276 20.47 -15.13 -16.70
CA ASN A 276 21.36 -15.00 -15.54
C ASN A 276 20.88 -14.02 -14.46
N GLY A 277 19.70 -13.44 -14.62
CA GLY A 277 19.12 -12.47 -13.68
C GLY A 277 18.31 -13.11 -12.56
N ASP A 278 17.97 -14.39 -12.68
CA ASP A 278 17.15 -15.09 -11.69
C ASP A 278 18.03 -15.87 -10.71
N ILE A 279 17.65 -15.84 -9.43
CA ILE A 279 18.15 -16.79 -8.43
C ILE A 279 17.28 -18.04 -8.49
N ILE A 280 17.91 -19.20 -8.58
CA ILE A 280 17.19 -20.49 -8.58
C ILE A 280 17.36 -21.16 -7.22
N LEU A 281 16.26 -21.42 -6.54
CA LEU A 281 16.22 -22.16 -5.27
C LEU A 281 15.30 -23.37 -5.43
N PHE A 282 15.80 -24.56 -5.15
CA PHE A 282 15.08 -25.83 -5.36
C PHE A 282 14.46 -25.98 -6.77
N GLY A 283 15.18 -25.52 -7.79
CA GLY A 283 14.72 -25.56 -9.18
C GLY A 283 13.66 -24.51 -9.56
N SER A 284 13.31 -23.58 -8.66
CA SER A 284 12.31 -22.53 -8.89
C SER A 284 12.94 -21.14 -8.84
N LYS A 285 12.78 -20.37 -9.92
CA LYS A 285 13.15 -18.95 -9.97
C LYS A 285 12.27 -18.09 -9.05
N VAL A 286 10.99 -18.43 -8.92
CA VAL A 286 10.07 -17.70 -8.04
C VAL A 286 10.52 -17.80 -6.58
N LEU A 287 10.87 -19.02 -6.11
CA LEU A 287 11.38 -19.22 -4.75
C LEU A 287 12.73 -18.57 -4.54
N GLY A 288 13.61 -18.61 -5.53
CA GLY A 288 14.92 -17.96 -5.49
C GLY A 288 14.79 -16.43 -5.38
N ASN A 289 14.00 -15.81 -6.26
CA ASN A 289 13.76 -14.37 -6.23
C ASN A 289 13.03 -13.93 -4.95
N LEU A 290 12.05 -14.72 -4.48
CA LEU A 290 11.36 -14.49 -3.20
C LEU A 290 12.34 -14.46 -2.02
N SER A 291 13.36 -15.34 -2.00
CA SER A 291 14.33 -15.41 -0.91
C SER A 291 15.13 -14.11 -0.73
N ILE A 292 15.44 -13.40 -1.82
CA ILE A 292 16.09 -12.09 -1.76
C ILE A 292 15.18 -11.05 -1.08
N TYR A 293 13.91 -10.96 -1.49
CA TYR A 293 12.96 -10.03 -0.86
C TYR A 293 12.72 -10.34 0.61
N LEU A 294 12.66 -11.63 0.98
CA LEU A 294 12.59 -12.02 2.39
C LEU A 294 13.85 -11.61 3.16
N GLY A 295 15.03 -11.74 2.56
CA GLY A 295 16.28 -11.24 3.14
C GLY A 295 16.24 -9.73 3.37
N LEU A 296 15.80 -8.96 2.37
CA LEU A 296 15.64 -7.50 2.49
C LEU A 296 14.58 -7.11 3.54
N PHE A 297 13.48 -7.85 3.62
CA PHE A 297 12.44 -7.65 4.63
C PHE A 297 12.95 -7.93 6.05
N ILE A 298 13.67 -9.05 6.24
CA ILE A 298 14.29 -9.40 7.53
C ILE A 298 15.32 -8.34 7.93
N PHE A 299 16.12 -7.84 6.98
CA PHE A 299 17.05 -6.75 7.25
C PHE A 299 16.31 -5.48 7.70
N ALA A 300 15.25 -5.07 7.00
CA ALA A 300 14.46 -3.89 7.35
C ALA A 300 13.84 -4.00 8.75
N LEU A 301 13.36 -5.18 9.14
CA LEU A 301 12.89 -5.44 10.49
C LEU A 301 14.04 -5.45 11.51
N ALA A 302 15.14 -6.13 11.22
CA ALA A 302 16.27 -6.27 12.14
C ALA A 302 16.90 -4.93 12.49
N ILE A 303 17.14 -4.06 11.52
CA ILE A 303 17.77 -2.74 11.75
C ILE A 303 16.90 -1.81 12.62
N THR A 304 15.59 -2.03 12.65
CA THR A 304 14.67 -1.24 13.47
C THR A 304 14.40 -1.88 14.84
N LEU A 305 14.21 -3.20 14.90
CA LEU A 305 13.75 -3.90 16.10
C LEU A 305 14.90 -4.30 17.03
N VAL A 306 16.02 -4.77 16.49
CA VAL A 306 17.14 -5.26 17.32
C VAL A 306 17.71 -4.13 18.19
N PRO A 307 18.07 -2.95 17.65
CA PRO A 307 18.57 -1.86 18.48
C PRO A 307 17.55 -1.31 19.48
N SER A 308 16.24 -1.40 19.19
CA SER A 308 15.20 -0.90 20.12
C SER A 308 15.13 -1.71 21.41
N ASN A 309 15.47 -3.00 21.37
CA ASN A 309 15.44 -3.93 22.50
C ASN A 309 16.73 -3.91 23.35
N ILE A 310 17.79 -3.25 22.88
CA ILE A 310 19.08 -3.15 23.60
C ILE A 310 19.06 -1.92 24.50
N LYS A 311 19.40 -2.07 25.80
CA LYS A 311 19.39 -0.95 26.75
C LYS A 311 20.62 -0.06 26.63
N SER A 312 21.81 -0.62 26.40
CA SER A 312 23.06 0.14 26.37
C SER A 312 23.25 0.90 25.05
N LYS A 313 23.73 2.14 25.09
CA LYS A 313 24.00 2.97 23.92
C LYS A 313 25.04 2.31 22.99
N ASN A 314 26.12 1.77 23.54
CA ASN A 314 27.18 1.11 22.78
C ASN A 314 26.67 -0.19 22.14
N GLY A 315 25.83 -0.96 22.85
CA GLY A 315 25.19 -2.14 22.30
C GLY A 315 24.24 -1.83 21.13
N LYS A 316 23.47 -0.72 21.23
CA LYS A 316 22.63 -0.23 20.10
C LYS A 316 23.47 0.06 18.87
N ILE A 317 24.55 0.83 19.04
CA ILE A 317 25.45 1.19 17.94
C ILE A 317 26.12 -0.07 17.36
N GLY A 318 26.62 -0.94 18.23
CA GLY A 318 27.25 -2.21 17.81
C GLY A 318 26.29 -3.11 17.02
N SER A 319 25.03 -3.25 17.46
CA SER A 319 24.02 -4.02 16.73
C SER A 319 23.70 -3.44 15.35
N VAL A 320 23.60 -2.12 15.24
CA VAL A 320 23.39 -1.45 13.94
C VAL A 320 24.58 -1.72 13.00
N ILE A 321 25.82 -1.58 13.49
CA ILE A 321 27.01 -1.83 12.69
C ILE A 321 27.05 -3.29 12.19
N ILE A 322 26.80 -4.25 13.08
CA ILE A 322 26.80 -5.69 12.72
C ILE A 322 25.73 -5.96 11.65
N ILE A 323 24.51 -5.46 11.83
CA ILE A 323 23.43 -5.65 10.86
C ILE A 323 23.78 -5.02 9.51
N LEU A 324 24.40 -3.82 9.51
CA LEU A 324 24.85 -3.18 8.27
C LEU A 324 25.97 -3.97 7.58
N ILE A 325 26.92 -4.53 8.33
CA ILE A 325 27.97 -5.39 7.76
C ILE A 325 27.35 -6.62 7.10
N ILE A 326 26.45 -7.32 7.81
CA ILE A 326 25.75 -8.49 7.24
C ILE A 326 24.98 -8.08 5.98
N PHE A 327 24.33 -6.94 5.99
CA PHE A 327 23.60 -6.44 4.82
C PHE A 327 24.53 -6.13 3.64
N VAL A 328 25.64 -5.47 3.88
CA VAL A 328 26.64 -5.18 2.82
C VAL A 328 27.20 -6.47 2.22
N VAL A 329 27.52 -7.46 3.05
CA VAL A 329 27.97 -8.78 2.57
C VAL A 329 26.87 -9.45 1.75
N PHE A 330 25.62 -9.42 2.20
CA PHE A 330 24.47 -9.96 1.47
C PHE A 330 24.30 -9.28 0.10
N ILE A 331 24.31 -7.95 0.04
CA ILE A 331 24.21 -7.21 -1.23
C ILE A 331 25.40 -7.49 -2.14
N TYR A 332 26.62 -7.53 -1.58
CA TYR A 332 27.83 -7.82 -2.35
C TYR A 332 27.81 -9.23 -2.95
N SER A 333 27.34 -10.23 -2.20
CA SER A 333 27.22 -11.61 -2.69
C SER A 333 26.20 -11.78 -3.83
N LEU A 334 25.29 -10.82 -3.99
CA LEU A 334 24.23 -10.80 -5.00
C LEU A 334 24.41 -9.67 -6.02
N SER A 335 25.59 -9.02 -6.07
CA SER A 335 25.84 -7.80 -6.85
C SER A 335 25.46 -7.95 -8.32
N ASP A 336 25.81 -9.08 -8.94
CA ASP A 336 25.55 -9.33 -10.37
C ASP A 336 24.04 -9.42 -10.63
N THR A 337 23.33 -10.24 -9.86
CA THR A 337 21.86 -10.36 -9.94
C THR A 337 21.18 -9.03 -9.66
N LEU A 338 21.55 -8.34 -8.58
CA LEU A 338 20.93 -7.07 -8.19
C LEU A 338 21.20 -5.97 -9.22
N SER A 339 22.34 -5.98 -9.91
CA SER A 339 22.63 -5.05 -11.00
C SER A 339 21.63 -5.19 -12.16
N LEU A 340 21.19 -6.41 -12.46
CA LEU A 340 20.17 -6.71 -13.45
C LEU A 340 18.76 -6.32 -12.94
N TRP A 341 18.51 -6.57 -11.66
CA TRP A 341 17.22 -6.19 -11.04
C TRP A 341 17.00 -4.67 -11.04
N LEU A 342 18.05 -3.90 -10.80
CA LEU A 342 17.98 -2.43 -10.86
C LEU A 342 17.67 -1.90 -12.27
N LYS A 343 17.86 -2.70 -13.32
CA LYS A 343 17.50 -2.38 -14.70
C LYS A 343 16.19 -3.04 -15.15
N ASN A 344 15.46 -3.69 -14.23
CA ASN A 344 14.18 -4.31 -14.51
C ASN A 344 13.04 -3.47 -13.92
N GLY A 345 12.05 -3.08 -14.75
CA GLY A 345 10.99 -2.16 -14.36
C GLY A 345 10.22 -2.59 -13.12
N PRO A 346 9.59 -3.79 -13.11
CA PRO A 346 8.84 -4.30 -11.97
C PRO A 346 9.65 -4.42 -10.69
N LYS A 347 10.87 -4.97 -10.77
CA LYS A 347 11.71 -5.17 -9.58
C LYS A 347 12.21 -3.85 -9.00
N THR A 348 12.56 -2.88 -9.84
CA THR A 348 12.97 -1.55 -9.37
C THR A 348 11.79 -0.77 -8.78
N ALA A 349 10.62 -0.79 -9.41
CA ALA A 349 9.43 -0.13 -8.88
C ALA A 349 9.01 -0.70 -7.50
N SER A 350 9.18 -2.01 -7.29
CA SER A 350 8.85 -2.68 -6.03
C SER A 350 9.70 -2.22 -4.83
N LEU A 351 10.83 -1.53 -5.07
CA LEU A 351 11.65 -0.93 -4.00
C LEU A 351 10.95 0.24 -3.29
N ILE A 352 9.92 0.86 -3.91
CA ILE A 352 9.16 1.94 -3.29
C ILE A 352 8.40 1.43 -2.04
N PRO A 353 7.51 0.44 -2.13
CA PRO A 353 6.84 -0.11 -0.96
C PRO A 353 7.80 -0.83 -0.02
N LEU A 354 8.86 -1.50 -0.52
CA LEU A 354 9.87 -2.14 0.31
C LEU A 354 10.61 -1.12 1.18
N GLY A 355 11.02 0.01 0.61
CA GLY A 355 11.70 1.11 1.34
C GLY A 355 10.83 1.66 2.47
N SER A 356 9.51 1.66 2.34
CA SER A 356 8.61 2.13 3.38
C SER A 356 8.66 1.27 4.65
N ILE A 357 8.99 -0.01 4.56
CA ILE A 357 9.17 -0.90 5.72
C ILE A 357 10.34 -0.41 6.58
N LEU A 358 11.42 0.03 5.93
CA LEU A 358 12.63 0.52 6.60
C LEU A 358 12.44 1.94 7.17
N PHE A 359 11.89 2.86 6.37
CA PHE A 359 11.87 4.28 6.72
C PHE A 359 10.72 4.67 7.66
N THR A 360 9.56 3.99 7.61
CA THR A 360 8.40 4.36 8.44
C THR A 360 8.68 4.34 9.95
N PRO A 361 9.35 3.33 10.54
CA PRO A 361 9.69 3.35 11.96
C PRO A 361 10.67 4.46 12.34
N ILE A 362 11.60 4.81 11.42
CA ILE A 362 12.57 5.88 11.62
C ILE A 362 11.85 7.23 11.74
N PHE A 363 10.95 7.51 10.79
CA PHE A 363 10.19 8.77 10.80
C PHE A 363 9.16 8.82 11.92
N GLY A 364 8.50 7.69 12.25
CA GLY A 364 7.64 7.61 13.43
C GLY A 364 8.37 8.02 14.70
N LYS A 365 9.58 7.47 14.93
CA LYS A 365 10.40 7.86 16.07
C LYS A 365 10.81 9.34 16.07
N ILE A 366 11.07 9.93 14.89
CA ILE A 366 11.38 11.36 14.78
C ILE A 366 10.16 12.19 15.19
N VAL A 367 8.97 11.84 14.72
CA VAL A 367 7.72 12.52 15.10
C VAL A 367 7.46 12.40 16.60
N ASP A 368 7.64 11.23 17.17
CA ASP A 368 7.42 11.00 18.60
C ASP A 368 8.39 11.80 19.48
N THR A 369 9.67 11.86 19.09
CA THR A 369 10.71 12.47 19.94
C THR A 369 10.93 13.95 19.69
N LYS A 370 10.78 14.41 18.45
CA LYS A 370 11.05 15.79 18.03
C LYS A 370 9.80 16.56 17.64
N GLY A 371 8.68 15.88 17.40
CA GLY A 371 7.48 16.50 16.86
C GLY A 371 7.66 16.93 15.40
N ARG A 372 7.27 18.18 15.10
CA ARG A 372 7.38 18.84 13.79
C ARG A 372 6.57 18.15 12.69
N ALA A 373 5.44 17.54 13.04
CA ALA A 373 4.66 16.74 12.09
C ALA A 373 4.23 17.52 10.83
N ALA A 374 3.70 18.75 10.99
CA ALA A 374 3.32 19.57 9.84
C ALA A 374 4.54 19.98 8.99
N SER A 375 5.68 20.26 9.62
CA SER A 375 6.94 20.57 8.91
C SER A 375 7.47 19.36 8.14
N LEU A 376 7.34 18.15 8.69
CA LEU A 376 7.70 16.90 8.01
C LEU A 376 6.77 16.61 6.81
N MET A 377 5.48 16.93 6.91
CA MET A 377 4.55 16.82 5.78
C MET A 377 4.93 17.78 4.64
N ILE A 378 5.40 19.00 4.95
CA ILE A 378 5.94 19.93 3.93
C ILE A 378 7.17 19.32 3.26
N MET A 379 8.10 18.76 4.03
CA MET A 379 9.29 18.09 3.47
C MET A 379 8.90 16.90 2.58
N GLY A 380 7.92 16.08 3.00
CA GLY A 380 7.40 15.00 2.20
C GLY A 380 6.78 15.45 0.87
N ALA A 381 6.05 16.57 0.88
CA ALA A 381 5.49 17.15 -0.34
C ALA A 381 6.59 17.71 -1.27
N LEU A 382 7.66 18.28 -0.74
CA LEU A 382 8.85 18.67 -1.53
C LEU A 382 9.53 17.46 -2.18
N LEU A 383 9.71 16.38 -1.41
CA LEU A 383 10.26 15.12 -1.95
C LEU A 383 9.36 14.52 -3.04
N LEU A 384 8.04 14.63 -2.88
CA LEU A 384 7.08 14.19 -3.88
C LEU A 384 7.22 14.96 -5.19
N ILE A 385 7.32 16.30 -5.12
CA ILE A 385 7.56 17.15 -6.29
C ILE A 385 8.89 16.78 -6.94
N PHE A 386 9.97 16.68 -6.17
CA PHE A 386 11.28 16.30 -6.69
C PHE A 386 11.22 14.94 -7.41
N ALA A 387 10.59 13.94 -6.79
CA ALA A 387 10.43 12.61 -7.38
C ALA A 387 9.71 12.66 -8.73
N HIS A 388 8.54 13.31 -8.79
CA HIS A 388 7.77 13.36 -10.02
C HIS A 388 8.43 14.24 -11.11
N LEU A 389 9.14 15.31 -10.73
CA LEU A 389 9.91 16.11 -11.71
C LEU A 389 11.07 15.30 -12.29
N THR A 390 11.84 14.58 -11.47
CA THR A 390 12.95 13.77 -11.96
C THR A 390 12.48 12.61 -12.83
N LEU A 391 11.34 12.03 -12.53
CA LEU A 391 10.75 10.92 -13.28
C LEU A 391 9.96 11.37 -14.52
N SER A 392 9.57 12.65 -14.63
CA SER A 392 8.83 13.16 -15.79
C SER A 392 9.72 13.85 -16.82
N ILE A 393 10.56 14.81 -16.40
CA ILE A 393 11.27 15.72 -17.32
C ILE A 393 12.65 15.20 -17.71
N PHE A 394 13.36 14.54 -16.77
CA PHE A 394 14.74 14.15 -17.02
C PHE A 394 14.85 12.71 -17.54
N ASP A 395 15.68 12.51 -18.57
CA ASP A 395 15.95 11.19 -19.14
C ASP A 395 17.20 10.50 -18.52
N ASN A 396 17.73 11.09 -17.46
CA ASN A 396 18.88 10.56 -16.75
C ASN A 396 18.45 9.50 -15.73
N ILE A 397 18.89 8.27 -15.95
CA ILE A 397 18.55 7.10 -15.11
C ILE A 397 18.99 7.29 -13.64
N ILE A 398 20.11 7.98 -13.38
CA ILE A 398 20.61 8.23 -12.02
C ILE A 398 19.64 9.16 -11.29
N LEU A 399 19.15 10.22 -11.96
CA LEU A 399 18.13 11.09 -11.41
C LEU A 399 16.80 10.34 -11.20
N GLY A 400 16.47 9.39 -12.09
CA GLY A 400 15.34 8.49 -11.93
C GLY A 400 15.42 7.67 -10.63
N TYR A 401 16.58 7.07 -10.31
CA TYR A 401 16.77 6.35 -9.03
C TYR A 401 16.65 7.28 -7.82
N PHE A 402 17.20 8.49 -7.87
CA PHE A 402 17.00 9.48 -6.80
C PHE A 402 15.53 9.89 -6.65
N GLY A 403 14.81 9.98 -7.77
CA GLY A 403 13.37 10.22 -7.76
C GLY A 403 12.60 9.09 -7.06
N LEU A 404 12.87 7.84 -7.40
CA LEU A 404 12.27 6.67 -6.75
C LEU A 404 12.59 6.60 -5.25
N LEU A 405 13.85 6.88 -4.88
CA LEU A 405 14.27 6.95 -3.47
C LEU A 405 13.52 8.05 -2.72
N ALA A 406 13.44 9.26 -3.31
CA ALA A 406 12.71 10.38 -2.73
C ALA A 406 11.23 10.06 -2.54
N LEU A 407 10.61 9.35 -3.51
CA LEU A 407 9.23 8.90 -3.41
C LEU A 407 9.05 7.87 -2.28
N GLY A 408 9.95 6.89 -2.16
CA GLY A 408 9.92 5.90 -1.07
C GLY A 408 10.08 6.54 0.31
N ILE A 409 10.96 7.55 0.43
CA ILE A 409 11.12 8.34 1.66
C ILE A 409 9.84 9.14 1.95
N ALA A 410 9.26 9.84 0.97
CA ALA A 410 8.03 10.60 1.14
C ALA A 410 6.86 9.69 1.55
N PHE A 411 6.75 8.51 0.93
CA PHE A 411 5.74 7.49 1.21
C PHE A 411 5.82 6.92 2.63
N SER A 412 6.96 7.05 3.28
CA SER A 412 7.15 6.67 4.68
C SER A 412 6.94 7.83 5.64
N LEU A 413 7.49 8.98 5.31
CA LEU A 413 7.56 10.15 6.16
C LEU A 413 6.18 10.81 6.36
N VAL A 414 5.42 10.99 5.27
CA VAL A 414 4.13 11.69 5.36
C VAL A 414 3.11 10.88 6.18
N PRO A 415 2.88 9.59 5.95
CA PRO A 415 1.99 8.80 6.80
C PRO A 415 2.41 8.76 8.27
N ALA A 416 3.72 8.63 8.55
CA ALA A 416 4.25 8.62 9.92
C ALA A 416 3.97 9.94 10.67
N ALA A 417 3.88 11.06 9.96
CA ALA A 417 3.53 12.37 10.54
C ALA A 417 2.00 12.61 10.55
N MET A 418 1.31 12.23 9.49
CA MET A 418 -0.09 12.58 9.25
C MET A 418 -1.08 11.83 10.15
N TRP A 419 -0.97 10.49 10.22
CA TRP A 419 -1.94 9.69 10.97
C TRP A 419 -1.92 9.98 12.48
N PRO A 420 -0.77 10.12 13.16
CA PRO A 420 -0.75 10.56 14.56
C PRO A 420 -1.26 11.99 14.77
N SER A 421 -1.11 12.87 13.77
CA SER A 421 -1.62 14.25 13.86
C SER A 421 -3.14 14.30 13.93
N VAL A 422 -3.86 13.36 13.30
CA VAL A 422 -5.32 13.27 13.43
C VAL A 422 -5.72 13.01 14.87
N ALA A 423 -5.00 12.15 15.59
CA ALA A 423 -5.25 11.85 16.99
C ALA A 423 -5.03 13.06 17.94
N LYS A 424 -4.23 14.05 17.52
CA LYS A 424 -4.08 15.31 18.25
C LYS A 424 -5.22 16.31 17.99
N ILE A 425 -5.85 16.23 16.80
CA ILE A 425 -6.92 17.15 16.37
C ILE A 425 -8.29 16.69 16.88
N VAL A 426 -8.49 15.37 16.95
CA VAL A 426 -9.79 14.75 17.19
C VAL A 426 -9.81 14.04 18.53
N ALA A 427 -10.90 14.16 19.28
CA ALA A 427 -11.07 13.45 20.55
C ALA A 427 -11.05 11.92 20.33
N GLU A 428 -10.53 11.18 21.31
CA GLU A 428 -10.26 9.73 21.22
C GLU A 428 -11.51 8.93 20.83
N ASN A 429 -12.68 9.27 21.38
CA ASN A 429 -13.97 8.64 21.08
C ASN A 429 -14.48 8.87 19.64
N ARG A 430 -13.86 9.77 18.86
CA ARG A 430 -14.21 10.11 17.46
C ARG A 430 -13.14 9.74 16.45
N LEU A 431 -12.02 9.15 16.88
CA LEU A 431 -10.90 8.82 16.01
C LEU A 431 -11.29 7.82 14.92
N GLY A 432 -12.09 6.81 15.23
CA GLY A 432 -12.59 5.84 14.25
C GLY A 432 -13.35 6.52 13.12
N THR A 433 -14.30 7.43 13.46
CA THR A 433 -15.03 8.23 12.48
C THR A 433 -14.11 9.12 11.66
N ALA A 434 -13.14 9.78 12.30
CA ALA A 434 -12.20 10.66 11.61
C ALA A 434 -11.35 9.89 10.57
N TYR A 435 -10.84 8.72 10.93
CA TYR A 435 -10.09 7.88 10.01
C TYR A 435 -10.96 7.35 8.86
N ALA A 436 -12.19 6.92 9.15
CA ALA A 436 -13.12 6.46 8.11
C ALA A 436 -13.45 7.58 7.10
N VAL A 437 -13.64 8.81 7.57
CA VAL A 437 -13.85 9.99 6.73
C VAL A 437 -12.60 10.27 5.88
N MET A 438 -11.41 10.25 6.48
CA MET A 438 -10.16 10.47 5.74
C MET A 438 -9.96 9.42 4.65
N PHE A 439 -10.18 8.14 4.94
CA PHE A 439 -10.09 7.07 3.95
C PHE A 439 -11.13 7.24 2.82
N THR A 440 -12.37 7.63 3.15
CA THR A 440 -13.40 7.90 2.14
C THR A 440 -12.98 9.02 1.20
N ILE A 441 -12.52 10.15 1.75
CA ILE A 441 -12.06 11.31 0.97
C ILE A 441 -10.78 10.95 0.18
N GLN A 442 -9.85 10.20 0.77
CA GLN A 442 -8.67 9.67 0.09
C GLN A 442 -9.05 8.88 -1.17
N ASN A 443 -10.05 8.00 -1.06
CA ASN A 443 -10.51 7.20 -2.19
C ASN A 443 -11.11 8.04 -3.33
N TRP A 444 -11.62 9.26 -3.08
CA TRP A 444 -12.03 10.18 -4.16
C TRP A 444 -10.85 10.55 -5.05
N GLY A 445 -9.72 10.90 -4.45
CA GLY A 445 -8.51 11.21 -5.21
C GLY A 445 -7.93 9.98 -5.90
N LEU A 446 -7.83 8.85 -5.20
CA LEU A 446 -7.35 7.60 -5.80
C LEU A 446 -8.20 7.19 -7.02
N ASN A 447 -9.52 7.25 -6.88
CA ASN A 447 -10.47 6.97 -7.96
C ASN A 447 -10.19 7.83 -9.19
N ALA A 448 -10.05 9.14 -9.01
CA ALA A 448 -9.80 10.07 -10.10
C ALA A 448 -8.44 9.82 -10.79
N PHE A 449 -7.37 9.61 -10.01
CA PHE A 449 -6.02 9.56 -10.55
C PHE A 449 -5.60 8.18 -11.06
N PHE A 450 -6.18 7.06 -10.58
CA PHE A 450 -5.95 5.75 -11.19
C PHE A 450 -6.35 5.74 -12.67
N LYS A 451 -7.53 6.23 -13.00
CA LYS A 451 -7.98 6.39 -14.39
C LYS A 451 -7.29 7.56 -15.09
N GLY A 452 -7.12 8.68 -14.37
CA GLY A 452 -6.60 9.92 -14.93
C GLY A 452 -5.23 9.75 -15.58
N ILE A 453 -4.30 9.04 -14.94
CA ILE A 453 -2.96 8.76 -15.50
C ILE A 453 -3.07 7.98 -16.81
N GLY A 454 -3.85 6.89 -16.85
CA GLY A 454 -4.00 6.10 -18.05
C GLY A 454 -4.67 6.85 -19.19
N TRP A 455 -5.70 7.64 -18.88
CA TRP A 455 -6.39 8.47 -19.89
C TRP A 455 -5.48 9.56 -20.46
N VAL A 456 -4.70 10.24 -19.61
CA VAL A 456 -3.72 11.24 -20.07
C VAL A 456 -2.61 10.57 -20.86
N LEU A 457 -2.16 9.38 -20.46
CA LEU A 457 -1.12 8.63 -21.17
C LEU A 457 -1.55 8.29 -22.60
N ASP A 458 -2.73 7.70 -22.78
CA ASP A 458 -3.25 7.38 -24.12
C ASP A 458 -3.46 8.65 -24.97
N LYS A 459 -3.99 9.73 -24.37
CA LYS A 459 -4.19 11.02 -25.02
C LYS A 459 -2.90 11.71 -25.47
N SER A 460 -1.81 11.56 -24.69
CA SER A 460 -0.51 12.14 -24.99
C SER A 460 0.27 11.31 -26.02
N ASN A 461 -0.12 10.05 -26.25
CA ASN A 461 0.58 9.11 -27.12
C ASN A 461 -0.34 8.47 -28.18
N PRO A 462 -1.10 9.25 -28.97
CA PRO A 462 -2.06 8.67 -29.91
C PRO A 462 -1.38 7.84 -31.02
N THR A 463 -0.17 8.20 -31.41
CA THR A 463 0.62 7.46 -32.41
C THR A 463 1.01 6.07 -31.87
N VAL A 464 1.51 6.00 -30.64
CA VAL A 464 1.92 4.72 -30.03
C VAL A 464 0.71 3.78 -29.87
N VAL A 465 -0.43 4.31 -29.45
CA VAL A 465 -1.68 3.53 -29.35
C VAL A 465 -2.06 2.97 -30.71
N ALA A 466 -2.05 3.79 -31.77
CA ALA A 466 -2.38 3.36 -33.13
C ALA A 466 -1.37 2.34 -33.70
N GLU A 467 -0.07 2.52 -33.41
CA GLU A 467 0.99 1.56 -33.80
C GLU A 467 0.75 0.18 -33.16
N ILE A 468 0.46 0.13 -31.86
CA ILE A 468 0.16 -1.13 -31.14
C ILE A 468 -1.09 -1.80 -31.71
N GLU A 469 -2.18 -1.05 -31.95
CA GLU A 469 -3.42 -1.60 -32.53
C GLU A 469 -3.19 -2.15 -33.93
N THR A 470 -2.45 -1.42 -34.76
CA THR A 470 -2.13 -1.84 -36.14
C THR A 470 -1.24 -3.08 -36.16
N ALA A 471 -0.19 -3.10 -35.34
CA ALA A 471 0.71 -4.24 -35.23
C ALA A 471 -0.04 -5.48 -34.72
N ARG A 472 -0.90 -5.31 -33.72
CA ARG A 472 -1.77 -6.39 -33.21
C ARG A 472 -2.65 -6.94 -34.31
N ALA A 473 -3.41 -6.10 -35.04
CA ALA A 473 -4.30 -6.54 -36.10
C ALA A 473 -3.55 -7.32 -37.20
N ASN A 474 -2.34 -6.87 -37.55
CA ASN A 474 -1.49 -7.57 -38.51
C ASN A 474 -1.01 -8.96 -38.01
N LEU A 475 -0.69 -9.09 -36.73
CA LEU A 475 -0.27 -10.36 -36.12
C LEU A 475 -1.46 -11.32 -35.96
N GLU A 476 -2.65 -10.81 -35.62
CA GLU A 476 -3.90 -11.59 -35.58
C GLU A 476 -4.28 -12.13 -36.97
N ALA A 477 -4.11 -11.31 -38.02
CA ALA A 477 -4.35 -11.72 -39.41
C ALA A 477 -3.39 -12.86 -39.86
N GLN A 478 -2.22 -12.98 -39.24
CA GLN A 478 -1.27 -14.09 -39.45
C GLN A 478 -1.67 -15.36 -38.69
N GLY A 479 -2.73 -15.35 -37.91
CA GLY A 479 -3.24 -16.52 -37.16
C GLY A 479 -2.41 -16.87 -35.91
N LEU A 480 -1.63 -15.92 -35.38
CA LEU A 480 -0.81 -16.13 -34.19
C LEU A 480 -1.69 -16.19 -32.92
N SER A 481 -1.28 -16.99 -31.96
CA SER A 481 -1.91 -17.06 -30.64
C SER A 481 -1.69 -15.75 -29.85
N LYS A 482 -2.57 -15.48 -28.86
CA LYS A 482 -2.46 -14.31 -27.97
C LYS A 482 -1.08 -14.21 -27.31
N PHE A 483 -0.50 -15.34 -26.93
CA PHE A 483 0.84 -15.40 -26.33
C PHE A 483 1.95 -14.99 -27.33
N GLU A 484 1.89 -15.50 -28.57
CA GLU A 484 2.85 -15.15 -29.62
C GLU A 484 2.73 -13.68 -30.02
N ILE A 485 1.50 -13.15 -30.11
CA ILE A 485 1.22 -11.74 -30.38
C ILE A 485 1.83 -10.88 -29.26
N SER A 486 1.60 -11.26 -27.99
CA SER A 486 2.16 -10.54 -26.84
C SER A 486 3.70 -10.48 -26.89
N ASN A 487 4.35 -11.61 -27.13
CA ASN A 487 5.82 -11.68 -27.24
C ASN A 487 6.35 -10.82 -28.39
N LYS A 488 5.71 -10.89 -29.56
CA LYS A 488 6.12 -10.08 -30.72
C LYS A 488 5.93 -8.57 -30.48
N LEU A 489 4.80 -8.15 -29.89
CA LEU A 489 4.58 -6.75 -29.56
C LEU A 489 5.61 -6.25 -28.54
N GLN A 490 5.97 -7.06 -27.54
CA GLN A 490 7.04 -6.72 -26.60
C GLN A 490 8.40 -6.61 -27.30
N GLU A 491 8.70 -7.51 -28.24
CA GLU A 491 9.93 -7.45 -29.06
C GLU A 491 9.95 -6.17 -29.90
N MET A 492 8.84 -5.81 -30.57
CA MET A 492 8.72 -4.60 -31.36
C MET A 492 8.88 -3.32 -30.54
N GLN A 493 8.44 -3.32 -29.27
CA GLN A 493 8.61 -2.16 -28.38
C GLN A 493 9.99 -2.08 -27.74
N GLN A 494 10.56 -3.19 -27.28
CA GLN A 494 11.75 -3.21 -26.41
C GLN A 494 13.05 -3.56 -27.13
N VAL A 495 12.98 -4.28 -28.26
CA VAL A 495 14.18 -4.80 -28.94
C VAL A 495 14.35 -4.13 -30.30
N THR A 496 13.36 -4.19 -31.18
CA THR A 496 13.48 -3.64 -32.54
C THR A 496 13.08 -2.18 -32.60
N HIS A 497 12.37 -1.67 -31.60
CA HIS A 497 11.86 -0.28 -31.54
C HIS A 497 11.00 0.12 -32.76
N GLU A 498 10.32 -0.84 -33.38
CA GLU A 498 9.37 -0.62 -34.46
C GLU A 498 8.10 0.10 -33.96
N ILE A 499 7.77 -0.11 -32.68
CA ILE A 499 6.72 0.62 -31.97
C ILE A 499 7.40 1.59 -31.00
N GLN A 500 6.99 2.84 -31.02
CA GLN A 500 7.54 3.87 -30.16
C GLN A 500 7.22 3.60 -28.67
N ALA A 501 8.10 4.06 -27.78
CA ALA A 501 7.86 4.03 -26.35
C ALA A 501 6.82 5.10 -25.95
N PHE A 502 6.01 4.80 -24.92
CA PHE A 502 5.10 5.79 -24.35
C PHE A 502 5.86 6.94 -23.67
N ASP A 503 5.50 8.17 -24.02
CA ASP A 503 5.95 9.38 -23.29
C ASP A 503 5.12 9.57 -22.00
N TYR A 504 5.77 9.40 -20.87
CA TYR A 504 5.20 9.56 -19.54
C TYR A 504 5.29 10.99 -18.98
N THR A 505 5.85 11.95 -19.72
CA THR A 505 6.09 13.32 -19.24
C THR A 505 4.81 13.97 -18.74
N THR A 506 3.78 14.04 -19.58
CA THR A 506 2.51 14.71 -19.23
C THR A 506 1.76 14.03 -18.08
N PRO A 507 1.54 12.70 -18.08
CA PRO A 507 0.86 12.01 -16.98
C PRO A 507 1.54 12.23 -15.62
N ILE A 508 2.87 12.23 -15.58
CA ILE A 508 3.61 12.37 -14.32
C ILE A 508 3.68 13.84 -13.88
N LEU A 509 3.78 14.80 -14.80
CA LEU A 509 3.70 16.24 -14.49
C LEU A 509 2.36 16.60 -13.82
N MET A 510 1.27 15.93 -14.18
CA MET A 510 -0.02 16.09 -13.48
C MET A 510 0.10 15.83 -11.98
N LEU A 511 0.93 14.87 -11.56
CA LEU A 511 1.15 14.54 -10.15
C LEU A 511 2.02 15.58 -9.44
N VAL A 512 2.89 16.31 -10.16
CA VAL A 512 3.62 17.45 -9.60
C VAL A 512 2.64 18.53 -9.12
N GLY A 513 1.54 18.75 -9.84
CA GLY A 513 0.48 19.66 -9.42
C GLY A 513 -0.13 19.28 -8.07
N LEU A 514 -0.32 17.97 -7.81
CA LEU A 514 -0.76 17.47 -6.50
C LEU A 514 0.28 17.75 -5.41
N GLY A 515 1.57 17.58 -5.70
CA GLY A 515 2.65 17.91 -4.79
C GLY A 515 2.66 19.39 -4.40
N VAL A 516 2.46 20.29 -5.36
CA VAL A 516 2.36 21.75 -5.11
C VAL A 516 1.14 22.06 -4.24
N LEU A 517 -0.01 21.44 -4.52
CA LEU A 517 -1.20 21.59 -3.69
C LEU A 517 -0.97 21.03 -2.27
N ALA A 518 -0.26 19.90 -2.16
CA ALA A 518 0.10 19.32 -0.86
C ALA A 518 0.97 20.27 -0.01
N ILE A 519 1.95 20.96 -0.61
CA ILE A 519 2.73 21.99 0.10
C ILE A 519 1.81 23.09 0.62
N PHE A 520 0.95 23.64 -0.23
CA PHE A 520 0.02 24.68 0.16
C PHE A 520 -0.88 24.25 1.34
N LEU A 521 -1.45 23.04 1.24
CA LEU A 521 -2.31 22.48 2.30
C LEU A 521 -1.54 22.23 3.60
N ALA A 522 -0.27 21.77 3.53
CA ALA A 522 0.56 21.58 4.70
C ALA A 522 0.92 22.91 5.39
N PHE A 523 1.15 23.97 4.63
CA PHE A 523 1.30 25.33 5.21
C PHE A 523 0.00 25.84 5.85
N MET A 524 -1.16 25.59 5.20
CA MET A 524 -2.46 25.95 5.77
C MET A 524 -2.75 25.17 7.05
N LEU A 525 -2.40 23.88 7.08
CA LEU A 525 -2.51 23.03 8.28
C LEU A 525 -1.65 23.62 9.42
N LYS A 526 -0.39 23.93 9.15
CA LYS A 526 0.51 24.53 10.15
C LYS A 526 0.00 25.86 10.69
N LYS A 527 -0.60 26.71 9.83
CA LYS A 527 -1.21 27.98 10.23
C LYS A 527 -2.49 27.78 11.04
N ALA A 528 -3.33 26.79 10.67
CA ALA A 528 -4.53 26.44 11.38
C ALA A 528 -4.22 25.85 12.77
N ASP A 529 -3.24 24.94 12.85
CA ASP A 529 -2.74 24.37 14.11
C ASP A 529 -2.28 25.44 15.09
N LYS A 530 -1.49 26.43 14.62
CA LYS A 530 -1.03 27.55 15.46
C LYS A 530 -2.21 28.36 16.04
N LYS A 531 -3.34 28.46 15.32
CA LYS A 531 -4.54 29.18 15.81
C LYS A 531 -5.40 28.32 16.73
N GLN A 532 -5.48 27.03 16.48
CA GLN A 532 -6.35 26.08 17.19
C GLN A 532 -5.66 25.39 18.37
N GLY A 533 -4.33 25.53 18.50
CA GLY A 533 -3.54 25.07 19.64
C GLY A 533 -3.40 23.56 19.81
N TYR A 534 -3.57 22.74 18.73
CA TYR A 534 -3.44 21.27 18.83
C TYR A 534 -2.01 20.77 19.06
N GLY A 535 -1.00 21.59 18.72
CA GLY A 535 0.41 21.25 18.95
C GLY A 535 0.95 20.17 18.02
N LEU A 536 0.63 20.23 16.72
CA LEU A 536 1.15 19.29 15.72
C LEU A 536 2.68 19.34 15.58
N GLU A 537 3.29 20.48 15.91
CA GLU A 537 4.74 20.65 15.91
C GLU A 537 5.41 20.17 17.21
N LEU A 538 4.65 19.78 18.24
CA LEU A 538 5.18 19.31 19.51
C LEU A 538 5.44 17.80 19.48
N PRO A 539 6.44 17.29 20.26
CA PRO A 539 6.65 15.86 20.45
C PRO A 539 5.41 15.16 21.02
N SER A 540 5.35 13.83 20.87
CA SER A 540 4.31 13.02 21.50
C SER A 540 4.41 13.14 23.04
N GLY A 541 3.26 13.36 23.70
CA GLY A 541 3.20 13.55 25.16
C GLY A 541 3.50 14.96 25.67
N ALA A 542 3.89 15.91 24.82
CA ALA A 542 3.99 17.32 25.21
C ALA A 542 2.59 17.95 25.22
N LYS A 543 2.28 18.71 26.29
CA LYS A 543 0.98 19.41 26.42
C LYS A 543 0.88 20.50 25.36
N SER A 544 -0.21 20.52 24.62
CA SER A 544 -0.54 21.57 23.66
C SER A 544 -1.13 22.81 24.39
N ALA A 545 -1.21 23.95 23.70
CA ALA A 545 -1.85 25.13 24.25
C ALA A 545 -3.32 24.86 24.65
N ARG A 546 -4.00 24.05 23.87
CA ARG A 546 -5.38 23.63 24.12
C ARG A 546 -5.50 22.73 25.37
N ASP A 547 -4.57 21.80 25.56
CA ASP A 547 -4.56 20.95 26.76
C ASP A 547 -4.38 21.79 28.03
N LEU A 548 -3.52 22.81 27.97
CA LEU A 548 -3.32 23.75 29.07
C LEU A 548 -4.55 24.63 29.34
N GLU A 549 -5.29 25.06 28.32
CA GLU A 549 -6.55 25.79 28.48
C GLU A 549 -7.61 24.92 29.17
N ILE A 550 -7.81 23.67 28.73
CA ILE A 550 -8.76 22.72 29.33
C ILE A 550 -8.39 22.44 30.80
N GLU A 551 -7.10 22.25 31.11
CA GLU A 551 -6.63 21.99 32.47
C GLU A 551 -6.86 23.21 33.37
N ASN A 552 -6.64 24.42 32.86
CA ASN A 552 -6.92 25.65 33.58
C ASN A 552 -8.40 25.87 33.86
N GLU A 553 -9.27 25.59 32.87
CA GLU A 553 -10.72 25.64 33.05
C GLU A 553 -11.22 24.62 34.08
N ALA A 554 -10.66 23.40 34.08
CA ALA A 554 -11.00 22.36 35.06
C ALA A 554 -10.54 22.69 36.48
N ASN A 555 -9.44 23.45 36.64
CA ASN A 555 -8.92 23.88 37.94
C ASN A 555 -9.66 25.12 38.52
N VAL A 556 -10.46 25.82 37.72
CA VAL A 556 -11.27 26.98 38.12
C VAL A 556 -12.69 26.61 38.52
N GLN A 557 -13.17 25.43 38.14
CA GLN A 557 -14.42 24.81 38.58
C GLN A 557 -14.24 23.98 39.86
#